data_d3725baec1db92235abcd79e58ee335e
#
_entry.id   d3725baec1db92235abcd79e58ee335e
#
_cell.length_a   1.000
_cell.length_b   1.000
_cell.length_c   1.000
_cell.angle_alpha   90.00
_cell.angle_beta   90.00
_cell.angle_gamma   90.00
#
_symmetry.space_group_name_H-M   'P 1'
#
loop_
_entity.id
_entity.type
_entity.pdbx_description
1 polymer ?
#
loop_
_entity_poly.entity_id
_entity_poly.type
_entity_poly.pdbx_seq_one_letter_code
_entity_poly.pdbx_strand_id
1 'polypeptide(L)'
;MEKDTLKLTRKIQLLVDLPTKEERKEALDKLYQWQNRSFRAANLIITHLYVQEMIKEFFYLTEGIKYKLADEKKDEDGILNRSRINSTYRVISDRFKGEIPTNILGNLNNTLISTFNKNKPEYWKGERSLMNFRRDIAFPFDMEGVSGLSYNEEKKTFCFRLFSIPLKTYLGKDYTDKRRLLERVIAGETKLCASHIQLKDGKTFLLAVFEIEKEKHVLKPEVIAEASLSLEYPIIVKTGKVKLTIGTRDEFLYRRLAIQAARKRAQEGATYSKSGKGRKRKTKAVQRFHELERNYVSNRLHLYSRKLIDFCIKHQAGTLILLNQEDKIGIAKEEEFVLRNWSYYELMTKIKYKAEKAGIELITD
;
A
#
# COMPACT_ATOMS: atom_id res chain seq x y z
N MET A 1 20.59 -7.92 -14.92
CA MET A 1 19.45 -8.82 -15.19
C MET A 1 18.25 -8.29 -14.45
N GLU A 2 17.26 -7.73 -15.14
CA GLU A 2 15.98 -7.37 -14.52
C GLU A 2 15.35 -8.63 -13.95
N LYS A 3 14.86 -8.52 -12.71
CA LYS A 3 14.15 -9.65 -12.09
C LYS A 3 12.83 -9.86 -12.83
N ASP A 4 12.67 -11.04 -13.43
CA ASP A 4 11.42 -11.47 -14.08
C ASP A 4 10.26 -11.65 -13.07
N THR A 5 10.41 -11.16 -11.86
CA THR A 5 9.44 -11.28 -10.77
C THR A 5 8.90 -9.92 -10.31
N LEU A 6 7.67 -9.93 -9.85
CA LEU A 6 6.92 -8.78 -9.35
C LEU A 6 6.33 -9.09 -7.97
N LYS A 7 6.33 -8.11 -7.08
CA LYS A 7 5.66 -8.23 -5.77
C LYS A 7 4.21 -7.79 -5.85
N LEU A 8 3.31 -8.72 -5.53
CA LEU A 8 1.87 -8.54 -5.57
C LEU A 8 1.27 -8.62 -4.17
N THR A 9 0.63 -7.55 -3.71
CA THR A 9 -0.05 -7.55 -2.40
C THR A 9 -1.53 -7.89 -2.53
N ARG A 10 -2.01 -8.81 -1.68
CA ARG A 10 -3.44 -9.15 -1.56
C ARG A 10 -3.91 -8.98 -0.12
N LYS A 11 -5.06 -8.33 0.03
CA LYS A 11 -5.72 -8.17 1.32
C LYS A 11 -6.69 -9.32 1.55
N ILE A 12 -6.40 -10.16 2.58
CA ILE A 12 -7.15 -11.36 2.93
C ILE A 12 -7.68 -11.18 4.36
N GLN A 13 -8.97 -11.39 4.58
CA GLN A 13 -9.51 -11.35 5.94
C GLN A 13 -9.11 -12.61 6.69
N LEU A 14 -8.74 -12.44 7.96
CA LEU A 14 -8.38 -13.52 8.87
C LEU A 14 -9.38 -13.63 10.01
N LEU A 15 -9.54 -14.86 10.51
CA LEU A 15 -10.24 -15.18 11.75
C LEU A 15 -9.29 -15.95 12.65
N VAL A 16 -9.37 -15.72 13.95
CA VAL A 16 -8.66 -16.53 14.95
C VAL A 16 -9.31 -17.92 15.01
N ASP A 17 -8.50 -18.98 14.86
CA ASP A 17 -8.96 -20.38 14.84
C ASP A 17 -8.74 -21.05 16.19
N LEU A 18 -9.42 -20.54 17.21
CA LEU A 18 -9.43 -21.08 18.57
C LEU A 18 -10.86 -21.50 18.95
N PRO A 19 -11.04 -22.54 19.78
CA PRO A 19 -12.36 -23.13 20.07
C PRO A 19 -13.24 -22.20 20.90
N THR A 20 -12.70 -21.59 21.96
CA THR A 20 -13.49 -20.80 22.90
C THR A 20 -13.54 -19.31 22.51
N LYS A 21 -14.56 -18.61 23.00
CA LYS A 21 -14.71 -17.17 22.75
C LYS A 21 -13.67 -16.36 23.52
N GLU A 22 -13.32 -16.82 24.70
CA GLU A 22 -12.35 -16.24 25.62
C GLU A 22 -10.95 -16.29 24.99
N GLU A 23 -10.51 -17.44 24.53
CA GLU A 23 -9.21 -17.61 23.86
C GLU A 23 -9.11 -16.76 22.59
N ARG A 24 -10.21 -16.67 21.79
CA ARG A 24 -10.24 -15.80 20.62
C ARG A 24 -10.09 -14.32 20.99
N LYS A 25 -10.70 -13.92 22.11
CA LYS A 25 -10.59 -12.55 22.61
C LYS A 25 -9.17 -12.25 23.06
N GLU A 26 -8.55 -13.13 23.83
CA GLU A 26 -7.15 -12.98 24.27
C GLU A 26 -6.18 -12.89 23.10
N ALA A 27 -6.33 -13.75 22.09
CA ALA A 27 -5.51 -13.70 20.89
C ALA A 27 -5.70 -12.39 20.10
N LEU A 28 -6.93 -11.89 19.99
CA LEU A 28 -7.21 -10.59 19.36
C LEU A 28 -6.63 -9.45 20.17
N ASP A 29 -6.76 -9.45 21.49
CA ASP A 29 -6.21 -8.44 22.38
C ASP A 29 -4.67 -8.39 22.25
N LYS A 30 -4.01 -9.55 22.13
CA LYS A 30 -2.57 -9.65 21.85
C LYS A 30 -2.19 -9.03 20.50
N LEU A 31 -2.96 -9.29 19.44
CA LEU A 31 -2.74 -8.67 18.13
C LEU A 31 -2.93 -7.14 18.20
N TYR A 32 -3.94 -6.65 18.90
CA TYR A 32 -4.14 -5.22 19.14
C TYR A 32 -3.01 -4.58 19.95
N GLN A 33 -2.46 -5.30 20.94
CA GLN A 33 -1.28 -4.85 21.67
C GLN A 33 -0.07 -4.73 20.74
N TRP A 34 0.21 -5.71 19.88
CA TRP A 34 1.30 -5.64 18.92
C TRP A 34 1.12 -4.49 17.92
N GLN A 35 -0.10 -4.27 17.44
CA GLN A 35 -0.39 -3.11 16.59
C GLN A 35 -0.11 -1.78 17.30
N ASN A 36 -0.52 -1.65 18.56
CA ASN A 36 -0.28 -0.44 19.36
C ASN A 36 1.22 -0.23 19.63
N ARG A 37 1.95 -1.30 19.95
CA ARG A 37 3.41 -1.23 20.14
C ARG A 37 4.12 -0.88 18.83
N SER A 38 3.72 -1.48 17.72
CA SER A 38 4.24 -1.14 16.39
C SER A 38 4.01 0.32 16.01
N PHE A 39 2.83 0.86 16.30
CA PHE A 39 2.54 2.29 16.14
C PHE A 39 3.51 3.18 16.90
N ARG A 40 3.76 2.86 18.18
CA ARG A 40 4.68 3.62 19.02
C ARG A 40 6.13 3.46 18.57
N ALA A 41 6.54 2.24 18.23
CA ALA A 41 7.87 1.95 17.73
C ALA A 41 8.14 2.64 16.39
N ALA A 42 7.18 2.63 15.45
CA ALA A 42 7.31 3.29 14.15
C ALA A 42 7.57 4.81 14.28
N ASN A 43 6.80 5.50 15.12
CA ASN A 43 7.02 6.92 15.37
C ASN A 43 8.35 7.18 16.08
N LEU A 44 8.76 6.32 17.01
CA LEU A 44 10.04 6.42 17.68
C LEU A 44 11.22 6.24 16.69
N ILE A 45 11.14 5.27 15.77
CA ILE A 45 12.14 5.05 14.73
C ILE A 45 12.34 6.33 13.91
N ILE A 46 11.26 6.89 13.37
CA ILE A 46 11.34 8.08 12.52
C ILE A 46 11.89 9.29 13.29
N THR A 47 11.42 9.49 14.52
CA THR A 47 11.94 10.58 15.39
C THR A 47 13.43 10.39 15.67
N HIS A 48 13.85 9.17 16.00
CA HIS A 48 15.24 8.86 16.29
C HIS A 48 16.15 9.08 15.07
N LEU A 49 15.73 8.64 13.88
CA LEU A 49 16.45 8.87 12.63
C LEU A 49 16.56 10.37 12.31
N TYR A 50 15.46 11.11 12.47
CA TYR A 50 15.45 12.55 12.22
C TYR A 50 16.39 13.28 13.17
N VAL A 51 16.35 12.98 14.46
CA VAL A 51 17.25 13.57 15.47
C VAL A 51 18.71 13.25 15.17
N GLN A 52 19.04 12.01 14.77
CA GLN A 52 20.40 11.66 14.37
C GLN A 52 20.91 12.49 13.19
N GLU A 53 20.06 12.73 12.19
CA GLU A 53 20.44 13.58 11.05
C GLU A 53 20.60 15.04 11.45
N MET A 54 19.72 15.56 12.33
CA MET A 54 19.84 16.92 12.86
C MET A 54 21.12 17.11 13.67
N ILE A 55 21.49 16.14 14.52
CA ILE A 55 22.74 16.19 15.28
C ILE A 55 23.96 16.28 14.36
N LYS A 56 23.94 15.60 13.20
CA LYS A 56 25.01 15.73 12.22
C LYS A 56 25.19 17.17 11.74
N GLU A 57 24.13 17.91 11.54
CA GLU A 57 24.19 19.31 11.09
C GLU A 57 24.68 20.24 12.18
N PHE A 58 24.35 19.98 13.45
CA PHE A 58 24.80 20.79 14.58
C PHE A 58 26.32 20.78 14.79
N PHE A 59 27.00 19.70 14.43
CA PHE A 59 28.44 19.56 14.64
C PHE A 59 29.31 20.20 13.55
N TYR A 60 28.72 20.89 12.58
CA TYR A 60 29.43 21.71 11.59
C TYR A 60 29.57 23.18 12.01
N LEU A 61 29.31 23.52 13.27
CA LEU A 61 29.30 24.91 13.74
C LEU A 61 30.69 25.53 13.86
N THR A 62 31.79 24.77 13.83
CA THR A 62 33.15 25.29 13.89
C THR A 62 34.01 24.70 12.75
N GLU A 63 34.77 25.59 12.07
CA GLU A 63 35.73 25.17 11.05
C GLU A 63 36.74 24.17 11.65
N GLY A 64 36.86 23.01 11.01
CA GLY A 64 37.85 22.00 11.35
C GLY A 64 37.38 20.85 12.25
N ILE A 65 36.23 20.93 12.90
CA ILE A 65 35.74 19.84 13.74
C ILE A 65 34.57 19.16 13.02
N LYS A 66 34.84 18.01 12.39
CA LYS A 66 33.81 17.16 11.75
C LYS A 66 33.56 15.97 12.67
N TYR A 67 32.49 16.03 13.46
CA TYR A 67 31.99 14.83 14.14
C TYR A 67 31.21 13.97 13.17
N LYS A 68 31.70 12.75 12.99
CA LYS A 68 31.03 11.75 12.16
C LYS A 68 30.20 10.83 13.05
N LEU A 69 28.89 10.89 12.93
CA LEU A 69 28.09 9.78 13.44
C LEU A 69 28.36 8.55 12.56
N ALA A 70 28.29 7.34 13.13
CA ALA A 70 28.45 6.13 12.36
C ALA A 70 27.50 6.13 11.16
N ASP A 71 28.00 5.73 10.00
CA ASP A 71 27.19 5.52 8.80
C ASP A 71 26.35 4.23 8.92
N GLU A 72 25.74 3.78 7.82
CA GLU A 72 24.93 2.55 7.79
C GLU A 72 25.75 1.32 8.24
N LYS A 73 27.06 1.33 8.04
CA LYS A 73 28.00 0.32 8.54
C LYS A 73 28.71 0.84 9.79
N LYS A 74 29.26 -0.09 10.57
CA LYS A 74 30.14 0.24 11.70
C LYS A 74 31.26 1.14 11.21
N ASP A 75 31.47 2.25 11.90
CA ASP A 75 32.53 3.24 11.58
C ASP A 75 33.39 3.45 12.82
N GLU A 76 34.69 3.18 12.69
CA GLU A 76 35.64 3.27 13.80
C GLU A 76 35.91 4.72 14.20
N ASP A 77 35.79 5.65 13.23
CA ASP A 77 35.97 7.09 13.46
C ASP A 77 34.65 7.79 13.90
N GLY A 78 33.55 7.05 13.99
CA GLY A 78 32.26 7.60 14.36
C GLY A 78 32.07 7.67 15.89
N ILE A 79 31.30 8.66 16.34
CA ILE A 79 30.89 8.79 17.76
C ILE A 79 30.13 7.55 18.24
N LEU A 80 29.37 6.91 17.34
CA LEU A 80 28.62 5.69 17.64
C LEU A 80 29.48 4.46 17.30
N ASN A 81 29.76 3.62 18.28
CA ASN A 81 30.46 2.34 18.12
C ASN A 81 29.71 1.32 17.26
N ARG A 82 28.57 1.69 16.70
CA ARG A 82 27.65 0.80 15.92
C ARG A 82 27.03 1.56 14.79
N SER A 83 26.61 0.80 13.75
CA SER A 83 25.84 1.37 12.65
C SER A 83 24.57 2.05 13.15
N ARG A 84 24.10 3.06 12.43
CA ARG A 84 22.84 3.77 12.75
C ARG A 84 21.63 2.86 12.79
N ILE A 85 21.60 1.86 11.91
CA ILE A 85 20.53 0.84 11.87
C ILE A 85 20.48 0.09 13.19
N ASN A 86 21.63 -0.40 13.68
CA ASN A 86 21.73 -1.13 14.93
C ASN A 86 21.44 -0.23 16.15
N SER A 87 21.86 1.04 16.11
CA SER A 87 21.58 2.00 17.17
C SER A 87 20.09 2.27 17.30
N THR A 88 19.38 2.48 16.18
CA THR A 88 17.92 2.67 16.17
C THR A 88 17.20 1.40 16.64
N TYR A 89 17.64 0.22 16.16
CA TYR A 89 17.08 -1.05 16.62
C TYR A 89 17.24 -1.25 18.13
N ARG A 90 18.38 -0.90 18.71
CA ARG A 90 18.57 -1.00 20.17
C ARG A 90 17.61 -0.14 20.95
N VAL A 91 17.45 1.12 20.56
CA VAL A 91 16.52 2.05 21.23
C VAL A 91 15.09 1.48 21.26
N ILE A 92 14.63 0.90 20.16
CA ILE A 92 13.29 0.29 20.12
C ILE A 92 13.24 -1.05 20.84
N SER A 93 14.31 -1.85 20.74
CA SER A 93 14.39 -3.14 21.44
C SER A 93 14.37 -2.95 22.95
N ASP A 94 15.17 -2.06 23.49
CA ASP A 94 15.22 -1.78 24.94
C ASP A 94 13.86 -1.31 25.46
N ARG A 95 13.13 -0.54 24.66
CA ARG A 95 11.81 -0.01 25.06
C ARG A 95 10.67 -1.01 24.95
N PHE A 96 10.71 -1.94 23.99
CA PHE A 96 9.61 -2.83 23.67
C PHE A 96 9.93 -4.32 23.82
N LYS A 97 11.11 -4.66 24.36
CA LYS A 97 11.53 -6.04 24.62
C LYS A 97 10.51 -6.78 25.49
N GLY A 98 10.13 -7.97 25.07
CA GLY A 98 9.12 -8.79 25.75
C GLY A 98 7.66 -8.41 25.49
N GLU A 99 7.38 -7.22 24.95
CA GLU A 99 6.01 -6.76 24.69
C GLU A 99 5.54 -7.06 23.25
N ILE A 100 6.48 -7.29 22.34
CA ILE A 100 6.25 -7.54 20.92
C ILE A 100 7.31 -8.50 20.38
N PRO A 101 7.00 -9.41 19.45
CA PRO A 101 7.98 -10.26 18.81
C PRO A 101 9.12 -9.47 18.15
N THR A 102 10.35 -9.91 18.35
CA THR A 102 11.56 -9.28 17.79
C THR A 102 11.54 -9.24 16.26
N ASN A 103 10.94 -10.26 15.63
CA ASN A 103 10.71 -10.30 14.19
C ASN A 103 9.91 -9.08 13.70
N ILE A 104 8.85 -8.69 14.39
CA ILE A 104 8.05 -7.49 14.04
C ILE A 104 8.90 -6.22 14.19
N LEU A 105 9.65 -6.10 15.28
CA LEU A 105 10.51 -4.92 15.51
C LEU A 105 11.62 -4.81 14.47
N GLY A 106 12.27 -5.91 14.13
CA GLY A 106 13.33 -5.96 13.12
C GLY A 106 12.82 -5.55 11.73
N ASN A 107 11.72 -6.16 11.30
CA ASN A 107 11.09 -5.85 10.01
C ASN A 107 10.59 -4.40 9.95
N LEU A 108 10.02 -3.88 11.04
CA LEU A 108 9.58 -2.49 11.13
C LEU A 108 10.77 -1.53 11.02
N ASN A 109 11.85 -1.79 11.77
CA ASN A 109 13.06 -0.99 11.75
C ASN A 109 13.67 -0.91 10.35
N ASN A 110 13.92 -2.05 9.72
CA ASN A 110 14.55 -2.13 8.40
C ASN A 110 13.70 -1.43 7.32
N THR A 111 12.39 -1.64 7.33
CA THR A 111 11.47 -1.03 6.36
C THR A 111 11.42 0.48 6.51
N LEU A 112 11.37 0.98 7.75
CA LEU A 112 11.25 2.41 8.01
C LEU A 112 12.56 3.16 7.77
N ILE A 113 13.69 2.56 8.08
CA ILE A 113 15.02 3.15 7.76
C ILE A 113 15.18 3.27 6.24
N SER A 114 14.90 2.20 5.49
CA SER A 114 14.95 2.24 4.03
C SER A 114 14.05 3.32 3.45
N THR A 115 12.82 3.43 3.95
CA THR A 115 11.86 4.44 3.50
C THR A 115 12.29 5.85 3.89
N PHE A 116 12.83 6.05 5.10
CA PHE A 116 13.35 7.33 5.56
C PHE A 116 14.50 7.79 4.67
N ASN A 117 15.49 6.93 4.43
CA ASN A 117 16.65 7.25 3.59
C ASN A 117 16.25 7.63 2.17
N LYS A 118 15.28 6.92 1.58
CA LYS A 118 14.74 7.24 0.26
C LYS A 118 14.11 8.63 0.20
N ASN A 119 13.35 9.01 1.24
CA ASN A 119 12.60 10.27 1.28
C ASN A 119 13.39 11.42 1.91
N LYS A 120 14.57 11.15 2.44
CA LYS A 120 15.38 12.13 3.15
C LYS A 120 15.64 13.43 2.35
N PRO A 121 16.01 13.39 1.04
CA PRO A 121 16.20 14.62 0.27
C PRO A 121 14.95 15.51 0.23
N GLU A 122 13.76 14.92 0.12
CA GLU A 122 12.48 15.65 0.09
C GLU A 122 12.16 16.28 1.46
N TYR A 123 12.52 15.61 2.56
CA TYR A 123 12.35 16.18 3.92
C TYR A 123 13.19 17.44 4.11
N TRP A 124 14.45 17.41 3.67
CA TRP A 124 15.39 18.53 3.81
C TRP A 124 15.06 19.71 2.91
N LYS A 125 14.47 19.46 1.74
CA LYS A 125 13.96 20.52 0.85
C LYS A 125 12.61 21.11 1.30
N GLY A 126 11.96 20.52 2.31
CA GLY A 126 10.61 20.93 2.73
C GLY A 126 9.49 20.49 1.78
N GLU A 127 9.80 19.66 0.77
CA GLU A 127 8.84 19.16 -0.21
C GLU A 127 7.91 18.08 0.37
N ARG A 128 8.33 17.44 1.46
CA ARG A 128 7.59 16.38 2.14
C ARG A 128 7.65 16.54 3.65
N SER A 129 6.51 16.32 4.31
CA SER A 129 6.45 16.23 5.77
C SER A 129 7.03 14.92 6.28
N LEU A 130 7.62 14.96 7.47
CA LEU A 130 8.12 13.76 8.14
C LEU A 130 6.98 12.74 8.34
N MET A 131 7.29 11.46 8.12
CA MET A 131 6.32 10.38 8.31
C MET A 131 5.78 10.35 9.73
N ASN A 132 4.47 10.23 9.85
CA ASN A 132 3.76 10.06 11.12
C ASN A 132 2.74 8.95 10.99
N PHE A 133 2.79 7.98 11.89
CA PHE A 133 1.92 6.80 11.86
C PHE A 133 0.74 6.95 12.80
N ARG A 134 -0.37 6.34 12.42
CA ARG A 134 -1.60 6.28 13.23
C ARG A 134 -1.70 4.94 13.95
N ARG A 135 -2.61 4.86 14.93
CA ARG A 135 -2.80 3.66 15.75
C ARG A 135 -3.26 2.43 14.96
N ASP A 136 -3.82 2.60 13.78
CA ASP A 136 -4.28 1.53 12.87
C ASP A 136 -3.21 1.07 11.86
N ILE A 137 -1.93 1.34 12.15
CA ILE A 137 -0.80 0.88 11.34
C ILE A 137 -0.85 -0.65 11.19
N ALA A 138 -0.57 -1.14 9.98
CA ALA A 138 -0.30 -2.55 9.77
C ALA A 138 1.12 -2.87 10.26
N PHE A 139 1.28 -3.93 11.07
CA PHE A 139 2.59 -4.34 11.53
C PHE A 139 3.18 -5.43 10.63
N PRO A 140 4.47 -5.31 10.27
CA PRO A 140 5.13 -6.26 9.39
C PRO A 140 5.56 -7.52 10.13
N PHE A 141 5.71 -8.60 9.39
CA PHE A 141 6.36 -9.84 9.79
C PHE A 141 6.94 -10.54 8.55
N ASP A 142 7.94 -11.35 8.73
CA ASP A 142 8.48 -12.23 7.68
C ASP A 142 8.03 -13.69 7.88
N MET A 143 8.52 -14.58 7.03
CA MET A 143 8.11 -15.98 7.03
C MET A 143 8.59 -16.77 8.26
N GLU A 144 9.58 -16.28 9.01
CA GLU A 144 9.99 -16.91 10.29
C GLU A 144 8.89 -16.81 11.35
N GLY A 145 8.02 -15.77 11.22
CA GLY A 145 6.85 -15.61 12.09
C GLY A 145 5.65 -16.48 11.70
N VAL A 146 5.70 -17.20 10.57
CA VAL A 146 4.60 -18.01 10.04
C VAL A 146 4.97 -19.48 10.05
N SER A 147 4.07 -20.32 10.53
CA SER A 147 4.25 -21.77 10.52
C SER A 147 2.96 -22.50 10.14
N GLY A 148 3.10 -23.68 9.56
CA GLY A 148 2.00 -24.61 9.31
C GLY A 148 0.95 -24.09 8.30
N LEU A 149 1.37 -23.36 7.25
CA LEU A 149 0.45 -22.96 6.19
C LEU A 149 -0.05 -24.19 5.44
N SER A 150 -1.34 -24.47 5.55
CA SER A 150 -2.00 -25.62 4.95
C SER A 150 -3.43 -25.28 4.53
N TYR A 151 -3.98 -26.07 3.62
CA TYR A 151 -5.39 -25.98 3.26
C TYR A 151 -6.19 -27.05 4.02
N ASN A 152 -7.23 -26.61 4.72
CA ASN A 152 -8.17 -27.50 5.39
C ASN A 152 -9.38 -27.73 4.48
N GLU A 153 -9.55 -28.97 3.99
CA GLU A 153 -10.60 -29.32 3.05
C GLU A 153 -12.01 -29.28 3.67
N GLU A 154 -12.15 -29.69 4.92
CA GLU A 154 -13.45 -29.69 5.62
C GLU A 154 -13.97 -28.27 5.80
N LYS A 155 -13.11 -27.36 6.26
CA LYS A 155 -13.45 -25.95 6.49
C LYS A 155 -13.34 -25.09 5.22
N LYS A 156 -12.79 -25.61 4.13
CA LYS A 156 -12.49 -24.88 2.87
C LYS A 156 -11.72 -23.58 3.11
N THR A 157 -10.75 -23.61 4.03
CA THR A 157 -9.96 -22.43 4.46
C THR A 157 -8.48 -22.76 4.54
N PHE A 158 -7.65 -21.76 4.34
CA PHE A 158 -6.21 -21.87 4.63
C PHE A 158 -5.98 -21.54 6.09
N CYS A 159 -5.20 -22.40 6.75
CA CYS A 159 -4.85 -22.27 8.18
C CYS A 159 -3.34 -22.09 8.31
N PHE A 160 -2.92 -21.28 9.25
CA PHE A 160 -1.50 -21.09 9.61
C PHE A 160 -1.40 -20.53 11.02
N ARG A 161 -0.20 -20.56 11.59
CA ARG A 161 0.08 -19.89 12.86
C ARG A 161 0.95 -18.66 12.61
N LEU A 162 0.55 -17.53 13.17
CA LEU A 162 1.38 -16.33 13.23
C LEU A 162 1.99 -16.26 14.64
N PHE A 163 3.29 -16.50 14.74
CA PHE A 163 3.99 -16.79 15.98
C PHE A 163 3.32 -17.95 16.73
N SER A 164 2.54 -17.71 17.77
CA SER A 164 1.78 -18.73 18.48
C SER A 164 0.28 -18.70 18.24
N ILE A 165 -0.23 -17.73 17.47
CA ILE A 165 -1.67 -17.50 17.26
C ILE A 165 -2.15 -18.27 16.04
N PRO A 166 -3.05 -19.26 16.18
CA PRO A 166 -3.65 -19.95 15.05
C PRO A 166 -4.67 -19.06 14.34
N LEU A 167 -4.52 -18.94 13.05
CA LEU A 167 -5.34 -18.11 12.17
C LEU A 167 -5.87 -18.92 11.00
N LYS A 168 -7.07 -18.57 10.53
CA LYS A 168 -7.63 -19.08 9.29
C LYS A 168 -8.10 -17.95 8.39
N THR A 169 -8.03 -18.17 7.09
CA THR A 169 -8.49 -17.20 6.10
C THR A 169 -10.00 -17.21 6.00
N TYR A 170 -10.57 -16.03 5.73
CA TYR A 170 -11.95 -15.87 5.32
C TYR A 170 -12.00 -15.23 3.95
N LEU A 171 -12.17 -16.05 2.92
CA LEU A 171 -12.17 -15.61 1.52
C LEU A 171 -13.56 -15.15 1.05
N GLY A 172 -14.63 -15.66 1.68
CA GLY A 172 -16.00 -15.36 1.27
C GLY A 172 -16.28 -15.82 -0.17
N LYS A 173 -17.06 -15.03 -0.90
CA LYS A 173 -17.20 -15.17 -2.36
C LYS A 173 -16.00 -14.48 -3.02
N ASP A 174 -14.90 -15.20 -3.17
CA ASP A 174 -13.68 -14.65 -3.78
C ASP A 174 -13.71 -14.83 -5.30
N TYR A 175 -13.87 -13.71 -5.99
CA TYR A 175 -13.78 -13.64 -7.45
C TYR A 175 -12.38 -13.22 -7.92
N THR A 176 -11.40 -13.19 -6.99
CA THR A 176 -10.03 -12.77 -7.27
C THR A 176 -9.08 -13.99 -7.26
N ASP A 177 -7.81 -13.73 -7.41
CA ASP A 177 -6.74 -14.72 -7.47
C ASP A 177 -6.19 -15.18 -6.10
N LYS A 178 -6.79 -14.74 -4.96
CA LYS A 178 -6.25 -14.99 -3.61
C LYS A 178 -6.14 -16.47 -3.28
N ARG A 179 -7.20 -17.24 -3.57
CA ARG A 179 -7.22 -18.69 -3.35
C ARG A 179 -6.11 -19.36 -4.15
N ARG A 180 -6.05 -19.09 -5.45
CA ARG A 180 -5.05 -19.65 -6.36
C ARG A 180 -3.62 -19.30 -5.93
N LEU A 181 -3.38 -18.05 -5.47
CA LEU A 181 -2.07 -17.64 -4.98
C LEU A 181 -1.65 -18.40 -3.72
N LEU A 182 -2.58 -18.60 -2.76
CA LEU A 182 -2.30 -19.38 -1.56
C LEU A 182 -2.07 -20.86 -1.86
N GLU A 183 -2.82 -21.45 -2.80
CA GLU A 183 -2.60 -22.83 -3.29
C GLU A 183 -1.19 -22.97 -3.89
N ARG A 184 -0.77 -22.00 -4.72
CA ARG A 184 0.58 -22.00 -5.31
C ARG A 184 1.69 -21.80 -4.27
N VAL A 185 1.43 -21.08 -3.17
CA VAL A 185 2.39 -20.98 -2.06
C VAL A 185 2.56 -22.32 -1.37
N ILE A 186 1.47 -23.06 -1.14
CA ILE A 186 1.53 -24.41 -0.54
C ILE A 186 2.25 -25.39 -1.47
N ALA A 187 2.02 -25.28 -2.79
CA ALA A 187 2.71 -26.08 -3.80
C ALA A 187 4.18 -25.69 -3.99
N GLY A 188 4.68 -24.62 -3.35
CA GLY A 188 6.06 -24.14 -3.52
C GLY A 188 6.33 -23.38 -4.83
N GLU A 189 5.29 -23.11 -5.64
CA GLU A 189 5.41 -22.42 -6.92
C GLU A 189 5.51 -20.89 -6.78
N THR A 190 5.03 -20.35 -5.67
CA THR A 190 5.01 -18.90 -5.43
C THR A 190 5.51 -18.60 -4.01
N LYS A 191 6.43 -17.67 -3.90
CA LYS A 191 6.97 -17.28 -2.60
C LYS A 191 6.06 -16.26 -1.91
N LEU A 192 5.71 -16.52 -0.64
CA LEU A 192 5.13 -15.54 0.25
C LEU A 192 6.26 -14.74 0.89
N CYS A 193 6.29 -13.43 0.64
CA CYS A 193 7.30 -12.51 1.17
C CYS A 193 6.86 -11.92 2.52
N ALA A 194 7.74 -11.09 3.10
CA ALA A 194 7.40 -10.29 4.28
C ALA A 194 6.05 -9.58 4.07
N SER A 195 5.15 -9.81 4.98
CA SER A 195 3.73 -9.44 4.89
C SER A 195 3.32 -8.62 6.10
N HIS A 196 2.08 -8.15 6.15
CA HIS A 196 1.63 -7.31 7.27
C HIS A 196 0.28 -7.79 7.81
N ILE A 197 0.06 -7.61 9.11
CA ILE A 197 -1.26 -7.73 9.73
C ILE A 197 -1.85 -6.35 9.98
N GLN A 198 -3.08 -6.14 9.56
CA GLN A 198 -3.85 -4.93 9.82
C GLN A 198 -5.12 -5.27 10.59
N LEU A 199 -5.29 -4.65 11.74
CA LEU A 199 -6.56 -4.69 12.47
C LEU A 199 -7.30 -3.38 12.21
N LYS A 200 -8.48 -3.48 11.64
CA LYS A 200 -9.31 -2.33 11.31
C LYS A 200 -10.79 -2.66 11.40
N ASP A 201 -11.57 -1.77 12.01
CA ASP A 201 -13.04 -1.88 12.14
C ASP A 201 -13.50 -3.23 12.72
N GLY A 202 -12.76 -3.75 13.73
CA GLY A 202 -13.04 -5.03 14.40
C GLY A 202 -12.72 -6.26 13.56
N LYS A 203 -12.01 -6.11 12.43
CA LYS A 203 -11.57 -7.19 11.56
C LYS A 203 -10.06 -7.27 11.48
N THR A 204 -9.55 -8.48 11.32
CA THR A 204 -8.13 -8.75 11.11
C THR A 204 -7.90 -9.05 9.63
N PHE A 205 -6.87 -8.45 9.05
CA PHE A 205 -6.50 -8.65 7.65
C PHE A 205 -5.01 -8.99 7.53
N LEU A 206 -4.74 -9.96 6.68
CA LEU A 206 -3.41 -10.23 6.15
C LEU A 206 -3.24 -9.40 4.86
N LEU A 207 -2.21 -8.60 4.82
CA LEU A 207 -1.70 -7.99 3.59
C LEU A 207 -0.58 -8.89 3.08
N ALA A 208 -0.98 -9.96 2.38
CA ALA A 208 -0.07 -10.97 1.88
C ALA A 208 0.70 -10.44 0.66
N VAL A 209 2.03 -10.53 0.69
CA VAL A 209 2.91 -10.11 -0.40
C VAL A 209 3.44 -11.37 -1.09
N PHE A 210 3.01 -11.59 -2.32
CA PHE A 210 3.43 -12.70 -3.15
C PHE A 210 4.49 -12.24 -4.15
N GLU A 211 5.51 -13.03 -4.36
CA GLU A 211 6.46 -12.86 -5.45
C GLU A 211 5.99 -13.72 -6.63
N ILE A 212 5.50 -13.07 -7.68
CA ILE A 212 4.95 -13.72 -8.87
C ILE A 212 5.83 -13.41 -10.08
N GLU A 213 5.87 -14.33 -11.03
CA GLU A 213 6.48 -14.08 -12.33
C GLU A 213 5.66 -13.06 -13.12
N LYS A 214 6.34 -12.25 -13.93
CA LYS A 214 5.69 -11.35 -14.90
C LYS A 214 4.94 -12.21 -15.94
N GLU A 215 3.82 -11.70 -16.43
CA GLU A 215 3.08 -12.38 -17.50
C GLU A 215 3.92 -12.39 -18.79
N LYS A 216 4.07 -13.54 -19.43
CA LYS A 216 4.81 -13.66 -20.69
C LYS A 216 3.82 -13.47 -21.85
N HIS A 217 3.93 -12.32 -22.51
CA HIS A 217 3.19 -12.00 -23.72
C HIS A 217 4.14 -11.87 -24.89
N VAL A 218 3.63 -12.15 -26.10
CA VAL A 218 4.39 -11.91 -27.35
C VAL A 218 4.29 -10.42 -27.66
N LEU A 219 5.25 -9.66 -27.16
CA LEU A 219 5.30 -8.19 -27.33
C LEU A 219 6.48 -7.84 -28.24
N LYS A 220 6.34 -6.77 -29.00
CA LYS A 220 7.36 -6.23 -29.91
C LYS A 220 7.78 -4.85 -29.40
N PRO A 221 9.03 -4.65 -28.95
CA PRO A 221 9.48 -3.36 -28.43
C PRO A 221 9.32 -2.21 -29.42
N GLU A 222 9.45 -2.50 -30.73
CA GLU A 222 9.28 -1.56 -31.82
C GLU A 222 7.82 -1.10 -32.04
N VAL A 223 6.84 -1.85 -31.53
CA VAL A 223 5.44 -1.47 -31.59
C VAL A 223 5.09 -0.60 -30.39
N ILE A 224 4.86 0.67 -30.69
CA ILE A 224 4.59 1.71 -29.70
C ILE A 224 3.07 1.96 -29.61
N ALA A 225 2.53 1.96 -28.40
CA ALA A 225 1.21 2.47 -28.11
C ALA A 225 1.35 3.84 -27.42
N GLU A 226 0.66 4.85 -27.92
CA GLU A 226 0.60 6.17 -27.32
C GLU A 226 -0.73 6.35 -26.61
N ALA A 227 -0.71 6.68 -25.34
CA ALA A 227 -1.90 6.95 -24.57
C ALA A 227 -1.90 8.37 -24.01
N SER A 228 -3.02 9.06 -24.15
CA SER A 228 -3.28 10.35 -23.52
C SER A 228 -4.39 10.22 -22.50
N LEU A 229 -4.21 10.86 -21.34
CA LEU A 229 -5.24 10.97 -20.31
C LEU A 229 -6.00 12.28 -20.56
N SER A 230 -7.26 12.20 -20.94
CA SER A 230 -8.09 13.37 -21.30
C SER A 230 -9.14 13.64 -20.24
N LEU A 231 -9.61 14.88 -20.16
CA LEU A 231 -10.75 15.25 -19.30
C LEU A 231 -12.06 14.66 -19.80
N GLU A 232 -12.21 14.55 -21.11
CA GLU A 232 -13.42 14.07 -21.76
C GLU A 232 -13.49 12.55 -21.77
N TYR A 233 -12.34 11.93 -22.03
CA TYR A 233 -12.18 10.47 -21.99
C TYR A 233 -11.06 10.09 -21.04
N PRO A 234 -11.29 9.18 -20.07
CA PRO A 234 -10.26 8.74 -19.13
C PRO A 234 -8.95 8.35 -19.78
N ILE A 235 -9.02 7.61 -20.89
CA ILE A 235 -7.85 7.21 -21.67
C ILE A 235 -8.22 7.18 -23.15
N ILE A 236 -7.35 7.75 -23.97
CA ILE A 236 -7.36 7.58 -25.41
C ILE A 236 -6.04 6.92 -25.77
N VAL A 237 -6.07 5.75 -26.40
CA VAL A 237 -4.85 5.04 -26.82
C VAL A 237 -4.88 4.82 -28.32
N LYS A 238 -3.71 4.93 -28.96
CA LYS A 238 -3.52 4.65 -30.38
C LYS A 238 -2.25 3.84 -30.62
N THR A 239 -2.30 3.00 -31.63
CA THR A 239 -1.15 2.26 -32.15
C THR A 239 -1.27 2.22 -33.66
N GLY A 240 -0.36 2.89 -34.38
CA GLY A 240 -0.48 3.08 -35.83
C GLY A 240 -1.81 3.74 -36.21
N LYS A 241 -2.62 3.03 -37.03
CA LYS A 241 -3.95 3.52 -37.48
C LYS A 241 -5.10 3.15 -36.50
N VAL A 242 -4.85 2.32 -35.51
CA VAL A 242 -5.89 1.86 -34.58
C VAL A 242 -5.97 2.78 -33.37
N LYS A 243 -7.20 3.24 -33.07
CA LYS A 243 -7.48 4.09 -31.89
C LYS A 243 -8.57 3.46 -31.04
N LEU A 244 -8.40 3.50 -29.74
CA LEU A 244 -9.39 3.07 -28.75
C LEU A 244 -9.62 4.17 -27.71
N THR A 245 -10.90 4.48 -27.46
CA THR A 245 -11.31 5.38 -26.38
C THR A 245 -11.86 4.56 -25.23
N ILE A 246 -11.37 4.80 -24.02
CA ILE A 246 -11.69 3.99 -22.84
C ILE A 246 -12.42 4.85 -21.80
N GLY A 247 -13.69 4.56 -21.60
CA GLY A 247 -14.58 5.29 -20.70
C GLY A 247 -15.02 6.65 -21.25
N THR A 248 -15.89 7.31 -20.53
CA THR A 248 -16.33 8.69 -20.80
C THR A 248 -16.37 9.49 -19.50
N ARG A 249 -16.22 10.80 -19.59
CA ARG A 249 -16.37 11.73 -18.47
C ARG A 249 -17.71 11.55 -17.78
N ASP A 250 -18.78 11.55 -18.55
CA ASP A 250 -20.15 11.50 -18.03
C ASP A 250 -20.44 10.18 -17.27
N GLU A 251 -20.01 9.05 -17.82
CA GLU A 251 -20.14 7.75 -17.14
C GLU A 251 -19.44 7.75 -15.79
N PHE A 252 -18.22 8.30 -15.73
CA PHE A 252 -17.41 8.32 -14.51
C PHE A 252 -17.97 9.29 -13.48
N LEU A 253 -18.26 10.53 -13.88
CA LEU A 253 -18.69 11.60 -12.99
C LEU A 253 -20.14 11.43 -12.53
N TYR A 254 -21.05 11.07 -13.40
CA TYR A 254 -22.48 10.94 -13.06
C TYR A 254 -22.69 10.07 -11.80
N ARG A 255 -22.15 8.87 -11.78
CA ARG A 255 -22.28 7.97 -10.62
C ARG A 255 -21.56 8.50 -9.39
N ARG A 256 -20.38 9.09 -9.56
CA ARG A 256 -19.62 9.68 -8.46
C ARG A 256 -20.38 10.84 -7.82
N LEU A 257 -20.92 11.74 -8.61
CA LEU A 257 -21.73 12.87 -8.15
C LEU A 257 -22.97 12.43 -7.41
N ALA A 258 -23.68 11.42 -7.92
CA ALA A 258 -24.83 10.85 -7.25
C ALA A 258 -24.48 10.32 -5.85
N ILE A 259 -23.33 9.65 -5.71
CA ILE A 259 -22.84 9.15 -4.41
C ILE A 259 -22.49 10.33 -3.49
N GLN A 260 -21.82 11.36 -4.01
CA GLN A 260 -21.45 12.56 -3.24
C GLN A 260 -22.69 13.32 -2.76
N ALA A 261 -23.68 13.50 -3.62
CA ALA A 261 -24.96 14.12 -3.27
C ALA A 261 -25.71 13.33 -2.17
N ALA A 262 -25.73 11.99 -2.28
CA ALA A 262 -26.29 11.14 -1.24
C ALA A 262 -25.51 11.24 0.09
N ARG A 263 -24.18 11.33 0.03
CA ARG A 263 -23.33 11.56 1.21
C ARG A 263 -23.63 12.90 1.87
N LYS A 264 -23.78 13.98 1.09
CA LYS A 264 -24.13 15.31 1.58
C LYS A 264 -25.46 15.29 2.31
N ARG A 265 -26.51 14.72 1.71
CA ARG A 265 -27.83 14.55 2.36
C ARG A 265 -27.74 13.75 3.66
N ALA A 266 -26.96 12.66 3.68
CA ALA A 266 -26.77 11.86 4.88
C ALA A 266 -26.01 12.65 5.97
N GLN A 267 -25.11 13.53 5.60
CA GLN A 267 -24.37 14.40 6.52
C GLN A 267 -25.29 15.45 7.13
N GLU A 268 -26.11 16.10 6.33
CA GLU A 268 -27.13 17.07 6.75
C GLU A 268 -28.13 16.41 7.70
N GLY A 269 -28.68 15.26 7.33
CA GLY A 269 -29.59 14.49 8.20
C GLY A 269 -28.96 14.07 9.53
N ALA A 270 -27.65 13.75 9.54
CA ALA A 270 -26.93 13.42 10.76
C ALA A 270 -26.77 14.64 11.69
N THR A 271 -26.70 15.85 11.15
CA THR A 271 -26.59 17.10 11.93
C THR A 271 -27.90 17.40 12.68
N TYR A 272 -29.04 17.18 12.03
CA TYR A 272 -30.37 17.43 12.63
C TYR A 272 -30.84 16.32 13.57
N SER A 273 -30.20 15.15 13.57
CA SER A 273 -30.61 14.04 14.43
C SER A 273 -30.31 14.31 15.90
N LYS A 274 -31.38 14.48 16.71
CA LYS A 274 -31.32 14.68 18.17
C LYS A 274 -31.11 13.37 18.97
N SER A 275 -30.94 12.21 18.31
CA SER A 275 -30.74 10.94 19.00
C SER A 275 -29.44 10.91 19.77
N GLY A 276 -29.50 10.72 21.09
CA GLY A 276 -28.37 10.67 22.04
C GLY A 276 -27.37 9.51 21.87
N LYS A 277 -27.38 8.82 20.73
CA LYS A 277 -26.61 7.58 20.48
C LYS A 277 -25.19 7.80 19.95
N GLY A 278 -24.56 8.94 20.25
CA GLY A 278 -23.16 9.23 20.01
C GLY A 278 -22.76 9.46 18.54
N ARG A 279 -21.67 10.18 18.34
CA ARG A 279 -21.14 10.62 17.03
C ARG A 279 -20.90 9.43 16.04
N LYS A 280 -20.39 8.31 16.53
CA LYS A 280 -20.09 7.14 15.67
C LYS A 280 -21.33 6.60 14.94
N ARG A 281 -22.49 6.57 15.59
CA ARG A 281 -23.72 6.04 15.00
C ARG A 281 -24.34 7.01 14.02
N LYS A 282 -24.28 8.31 14.31
CA LYS A 282 -24.73 9.40 13.41
C LYS A 282 -23.94 9.45 12.12
N THR A 283 -22.62 9.23 12.17
CA THR A 283 -21.73 9.30 11.00
C THR A 283 -21.60 8.00 10.21
N LYS A 284 -22.20 6.89 10.66
CA LYS A 284 -22.09 5.59 10.00
C LYS A 284 -22.57 5.60 8.54
N ALA A 285 -23.67 6.28 8.25
CA ALA A 285 -24.20 6.42 6.89
C ALA A 285 -23.25 7.22 6.00
N VAL A 286 -22.71 8.35 6.51
CA VAL A 286 -21.74 9.18 5.80
C VAL A 286 -20.49 8.39 5.46
N GLN A 287 -19.99 7.60 6.42
CA GLN A 287 -18.82 6.75 6.21
C GLN A 287 -19.07 5.67 5.15
N ARG A 288 -20.28 5.08 5.15
CA ARG A 288 -20.68 4.10 4.11
C ARG A 288 -20.66 4.71 2.71
N PHE A 289 -21.17 5.93 2.53
CA PHE A 289 -21.11 6.60 1.23
C PHE A 289 -19.69 6.98 0.82
N HIS A 290 -18.84 7.35 1.75
CA HIS A 290 -17.41 7.58 1.48
C HIS A 290 -16.71 6.31 0.99
N GLU A 291 -16.99 5.16 1.61
CA GLU A 291 -16.45 3.88 1.18
C GLU A 291 -17.01 3.47 -0.19
N LEU A 292 -18.29 3.70 -0.44
CA LEU A 292 -18.93 3.43 -1.72
C LEU A 292 -18.30 4.25 -2.86
N GLU A 293 -18.05 5.56 -2.63
CA GLU A 293 -17.36 6.42 -3.58
C GLU A 293 -15.95 5.91 -3.89
N ARG A 294 -15.16 5.64 -2.86
CA ARG A 294 -13.81 5.12 -3.01
C ARG A 294 -13.77 3.81 -3.79
N ASN A 295 -14.66 2.87 -3.46
CA ASN A 295 -14.73 1.58 -4.14
C ASN A 295 -15.16 1.74 -5.60
N TYR A 296 -16.11 2.63 -5.89
CA TYR A 296 -16.54 2.93 -7.25
C TYR A 296 -15.39 3.48 -8.08
N VAL A 297 -14.71 4.53 -7.59
CA VAL A 297 -13.56 5.14 -8.27
C VAL A 297 -12.47 4.11 -8.52
N SER A 298 -12.05 3.38 -7.49
CA SER A 298 -11.00 2.37 -7.61
C SER A 298 -11.35 1.28 -8.64
N ASN A 299 -12.60 0.79 -8.63
CA ASN A 299 -13.06 -0.22 -9.60
C ASN A 299 -13.03 0.31 -11.04
N ARG A 300 -13.47 1.56 -11.27
CA ARG A 300 -13.41 2.17 -12.61
C ARG A 300 -11.98 2.36 -13.11
N LEU A 301 -11.09 2.85 -12.25
CA LEU A 301 -9.68 3.00 -12.61
C LEU A 301 -9.00 1.65 -12.89
N HIS A 302 -9.38 0.60 -12.15
CA HIS A 302 -8.93 -0.76 -12.46
C HIS A 302 -9.44 -1.25 -13.82
N LEU A 303 -10.69 -0.97 -14.15
CA LEU A 303 -11.26 -1.33 -15.46
C LEU A 303 -10.57 -0.60 -16.60
N TYR A 304 -10.40 0.72 -16.48
CA TYR A 304 -9.78 1.54 -17.53
C TYR A 304 -8.32 1.15 -17.76
N SER A 305 -7.53 1.06 -16.70
CA SER A 305 -6.15 0.61 -16.80
C SER A 305 -6.02 -0.82 -17.33
N ARG A 306 -6.98 -1.72 -17.06
CA ARG A 306 -6.97 -3.08 -17.62
C ARG A 306 -7.24 -3.04 -19.12
N LYS A 307 -8.26 -2.32 -19.56
CA LYS A 307 -8.59 -2.19 -20.99
C LYS A 307 -7.43 -1.60 -21.80
N LEU A 308 -6.67 -0.65 -21.22
CA LEU A 308 -5.47 -0.10 -21.85
C LEU A 308 -4.40 -1.17 -22.06
N ILE A 309 -4.08 -1.94 -21.02
CA ILE A 309 -3.06 -2.99 -21.13
C ILE A 309 -3.53 -4.13 -22.06
N ASP A 310 -4.80 -4.52 -22.00
CA ASP A 310 -5.36 -5.51 -22.93
C ASP A 310 -5.30 -5.05 -24.39
N PHE A 311 -5.46 -3.74 -24.64
CA PHE A 311 -5.24 -3.16 -25.96
C PHE A 311 -3.78 -3.28 -26.40
N CYS A 312 -2.82 -2.93 -25.55
CA CYS A 312 -1.39 -3.07 -25.84
C CYS A 312 -1.03 -4.53 -26.15
N ILE A 313 -1.49 -5.48 -25.32
CA ILE A 313 -1.24 -6.92 -25.53
C ILE A 313 -1.85 -7.38 -26.86
N LYS A 314 -3.09 -7.01 -27.16
CA LYS A 314 -3.80 -7.38 -28.41
C LYS A 314 -3.05 -6.90 -29.64
N HIS A 315 -2.42 -5.74 -29.59
CA HIS A 315 -1.67 -5.14 -30.70
C HIS A 315 -0.17 -5.40 -30.61
N GLN A 316 0.28 -6.30 -29.68
CA GLN A 316 1.69 -6.65 -29.47
C GLN A 316 2.59 -5.45 -29.17
N ALA A 317 2.05 -4.38 -28.59
CA ALA A 317 2.83 -3.19 -28.25
C ALA A 317 3.71 -3.48 -27.02
N GLY A 318 5.02 -3.45 -27.22
CA GLY A 318 6.01 -3.65 -26.16
C GLY A 318 6.31 -2.36 -25.39
N THR A 319 6.04 -1.20 -25.99
CA THR A 319 6.25 0.11 -25.39
C THR A 319 4.94 0.88 -25.30
N LEU A 320 4.65 1.44 -24.12
CA LEU A 320 3.52 2.33 -23.88
C LEU A 320 4.03 3.72 -23.47
N ILE A 321 3.75 4.72 -24.28
CA ILE A 321 4.08 6.12 -23.99
C ILE A 321 2.84 6.81 -23.42
N LEU A 322 2.94 7.38 -22.24
CA LEU A 322 1.94 8.28 -21.70
C LEU A 322 2.35 9.71 -22.03
N LEU A 323 1.62 10.33 -22.96
CA LEU A 323 1.88 11.67 -23.42
C LEU A 323 1.75 12.69 -22.30
N ASN A 324 2.66 13.65 -22.26
CA ASN A 324 2.67 14.74 -21.28
C ASN A 324 1.34 15.50 -21.27
N GLN A 325 0.92 15.90 -20.06
CA GLN A 325 -0.36 16.53 -19.80
C GLN A 325 -0.21 17.99 -19.31
N GLU A 326 1.00 18.57 -19.38
CA GLU A 326 1.28 19.91 -18.85
C GLU A 326 0.38 20.97 -19.48
N ASP A 327 0.17 20.91 -20.79
CA ASP A 327 -0.72 21.84 -21.52
C ASP A 327 -2.18 21.76 -21.04
N LYS A 328 -2.59 20.60 -20.50
CA LYS A 328 -3.95 20.37 -20.02
C LYS A 328 -4.14 20.78 -18.56
N ILE A 329 -3.05 21.02 -17.81
CA ILE A 329 -3.10 21.49 -16.44
C ILE A 329 -3.74 22.89 -16.37
N GLY A 330 -3.50 23.74 -17.35
CA GLY A 330 -4.14 25.06 -17.48
C GLY A 330 -5.66 24.96 -17.60
N ILE A 331 -6.12 24.18 -18.59
CA ILE A 331 -7.56 23.93 -18.84
C ILE A 331 -8.23 23.25 -17.64
N ALA A 332 -7.51 22.33 -17.00
CA ALA A 332 -7.98 21.61 -15.84
C ALA A 332 -8.07 22.50 -14.58
N LYS A 333 -7.27 23.57 -14.48
CA LYS A 333 -7.40 24.57 -13.39
C LYS A 333 -8.67 25.41 -13.53
N GLU A 334 -9.11 25.69 -14.74
CA GLU A 334 -10.37 26.37 -15.03
C GLU A 334 -11.58 25.50 -14.65
N GLU A 335 -11.46 24.17 -14.82
CA GLU A 335 -12.44 23.19 -14.36
C GLU A 335 -12.02 22.52 -13.02
N GLU A 336 -11.82 23.31 -11.97
CA GLU A 336 -11.39 22.86 -10.63
C GLU A 336 -12.16 21.64 -10.10
N PHE A 337 -13.43 21.55 -10.46
CA PHE A 337 -14.30 20.45 -10.11
C PHE A 337 -13.86 19.12 -10.75
N VAL A 338 -13.42 19.13 -11.99
CA VAL A 338 -12.97 17.92 -12.71
C VAL A 338 -11.64 17.45 -12.16
N LEU A 339 -10.70 18.35 -11.90
CA LEU A 339 -9.42 18.02 -11.30
C LEU A 339 -9.56 17.31 -9.94
N ARG A 340 -10.38 17.85 -9.07
CA ARG A 340 -10.61 17.27 -7.74
C ARG A 340 -11.22 15.87 -7.80
N ASN A 341 -11.91 15.55 -8.88
CA ASN A 341 -12.69 14.34 -8.98
C ASN A 341 -12.08 13.26 -9.89
N TRP A 342 -11.06 13.55 -10.66
CA TRP A 342 -10.58 12.67 -11.73
C TRP A 342 -9.60 11.56 -11.29
N SER A 343 -8.93 11.68 -10.16
CA SER A 343 -8.02 10.66 -9.60
C SER A 343 -6.90 10.21 -10.56
N TYR A 344 -6.30 11.14 -11.29
CA TYR A 344 -5.22 10.86 -12.24
C TYR A 344 -4.04 10.08 -11.66
N TYR A 345 -3.55 10.51 -10.51
CA TYR A 345 -2.41 9.87 -9.86
C TYR A 345 -2.67 8.37 -9.57
N GLU A 346 -3.89 8.05 -9.12
CA GLU A 346 -4.27 6.66 -8.87
C GLU A 346 -4.37 5.86 -10.18
N LEU A 347 -4.86 6.47 -11.26
CA LEU A 347 -4.90 5.85 -12.59
C LEU A 347 -3.50 5.54 -13.12
N MET A 348 -2.58 6.51 -13.05
CA MET A 348 -1.17 6.35 -13.43
C MET A 348 -0.50 5.20 -12.67
N THR A 349 -0.69 5.16 -11.35
CA THR A 349 -0.16 4.09 -10.49
C THR A 349 -0.67 2.71 -10.93
N LYS A 350 -1.97 2.61 -11.30
CA LYS A 350 -2.56 1.35 -11.76
C LYS A 350 -2.07 0.95 -13.14
N ILE A 351 -1.84 1.91 -14.05
CA ILE A 351 -1.27 1.67 -15.37
C ILE A 351 0.16 1.15 -15.21
N LYS A 352 1.00 1.84 -14.46
CA LYS A 352 2.40 1.47 -14.21
C LYS A 352 2.52 0.03 -13.70
N TYR A 353 1.78 -0.30 -12.65
CA TYR A 353 1.80 -1.64 -12.07
C TYR A 353 1.37 -2.73 -13.09
N LYS A 354 0.33 -2.45 -13.91
CA LYS A 354 -0.17 -3.44 -14.86
C LYS A 354 0.71 -3.57 -16.09
N ALA A 355 1.32 -2.48 -16.57
CA ALA A 355 2.31 -2.49 -17.64
C ALA A 355 3.52 -3.35 -17.23
N GLU A 356 4.08 -3.10 -16.03
CA GLU A 356 5.17 -3.88 -15.47
C GLU A 356 4.83 -5.37 -15.36
N LYS A 357 3.59 -5.70 -14.91
CA LYS A 357 3.11 -7.07 -14.82
C LYS A 357 3.01 -7.76 -16.17
N ALA A 358 2.61 -7.03 -17.21
CA ALA A 358 2.48 -7.54 -18.58
C ALA A 358 3.79 -7.54 -19.37
N GLY A 359 4.89 -7.04 -18.80
CA GLY A 359 6.17 -6.90 -19.49
C GLY A 359 6.20 -5.76 -20.52
N ILE A 360 5.31 -4.76 -20.40
CA ILE A 360 5.25 -3.58 -21.25
C ILE A 360 6.11 -2.48 -20.63
N GLU A 361 7.03 -1.94 -21.41
CA GLU A 361 7.83 -0.77 -21.02
C GLU A 361 6.94 0.48 -20.99
N LEU A 362 6.94 1.20 -19.86
CA LEU A 362 6.17 2.42 -19.69
C LEU A 362 7.08 3.63 -19.70
N ILE A 363 6.89 4.50 -20.67
CA ILE A 363 7.56 5.81 -20.78
C ILE A 363 6.53 6.88 -20.41
N THR A 364 6.89 7.78 -19.51
CA THR A 364 6.09 8.94 -19.13
C THR A 364 6.87 10.18 -19.57
N ASP A 365 6.33 10.89 -20.52
CA ASP A 365 6.85 12.20 -20.95
C ASP A 365 6.61 13.27 -19.89
#